data_8cbd01dcfa94b43814e4d17b201da089
#
_entry.id   8cbd01dcfa94b43814e4d17b201da089
#
_cell.length_a   1.000
_cell.length_b   1.000
_cell.length_c   1.000
_cell.angle_alpha   90.00
_cell.angle_beta   90.00
_cell.angle_gamma   90.00
#
_symmetry.space_group_name_H-M   'P 1'
#
loop_
_entity.id
_entity.type
_entity.pdbx_description
1 polymer ?
#
loop_
_entity_poly.entity_id
_entity_poly.type
_entity_poly.pdbx_seq_one_letter_code
_entity_poly.pdbx_strand_id
1 'polypeptide(L)'
;PGGIIADEFPTIYIHKIDNVVATARSNKIAVLLGLQEIPQLRQFYKKEVADTISAIVGNIISGSARDKNTLDWMEKMFGKIKQKSYSQSISQTGTSTSINEKMDFMIPAGKIAALKTGEMVGMIAQGEENNTEEYKTSAISGKIHLDMSAIKKEEDNYVKMPDYYSFLDKKGNN
;
A
#
# COMPACT_ATOMS: atom_id res chain seq x y z
N PRO A 1 8.24 -19.28 11.02
CA PRO A 1 7.78 -18.07 10.33
C PRO A 1 8.96 -17.12 10.08
N GLY A 2 8.98 -16.48 8.93
CA GLY A 2 9.99 -15.51 8.53
C GLY A 2 9.36 -14.29 7.87
N GLY A 3 10.17 -13.26 7.61
CA GLY A 3 9.73 -12.05 6.92
C GLY A 3 10.78 -11.56 5.93
N ILE A 4 10.32 -11.04 4.81
CA ILE A 4 11.11 -10.30 3.83
C ILE A 4 10.58 -8.89 3.79
N ILE A 5 11.43 -7.92 4.10
CA ILE A 5 11.12 -6.50 4.02
C ILE A 5 12.08 -5.89 3.01
N ALA A 6 11.56 -5.41 1.89
CA ALA A 6 12.32 -4.73 0.86
C ALA A 6 11.80 -3.30 0.71
N ASP A 7 12.47 -2.37 1.35
CA ASP A 7 12.27 -0.95 1.14
C ASP A 7 12.93 -0.53 -0.19
N GLU A 8 12.30 0.41 -0.90
CA GLU A 8 12.71 0.79 -2.26
C GLU A 8 12.90 -0.42 -3.19
N PHE A 9 12.00 -1.39 -3.08
CA PHE A 9 12.04 -2.67 -3.79
C PHE A 9 12.42 -2.57 -5.28
N PRO A 10 11.96 -1.58 -6.07
CA PRO A 10 12.33 -1.49 -7.48
C PRO A 10 13.83 -1.37 -7.72
N THR A 11 14.62 -0.87 -6.76
CA THR A 11 16.07 -0.70 -6.90
C THR A 11 16.85 -2.00 -6.71
N ILE A 12 16.21 -3.01 -6.14
CA ILE A 12 16.79 -4.32 -5.86
C ILE A 12 16.24 -5.33 -6.87
N TYR A 13 17.07 -5.80 -7.80
CA TYR A 13 16.62 -6.83 -8.73
C TYR A 13 16.71 -8.22 -8.11
N ILE A 14 15.58 -8.85 -7.87
CA ILE A 14 15.48 -10.22 -7.39
C ILE A 14 14.89 -11.10 -8.51
N HIS A 15 15.67 -12.05 -8.98
CA HIS A 15 15.21 -12.96 -10.03
C HIS A 15 14.00 -13.79 -9.56
N LYS A 16 12.95 -13.86 -10.37
CA LYS A 16 11.69 -14.59 -10.07
C LYS A 16 11.02 -14.21 -8.75
N ILE A 17 11.06 -12.93 -8.40
CA ILE A 17 10.43 -12.43 -7.17
C ILE A 17 8.92 -12.67 -7.14
N ASP A 18 8.26 -12.65 -8.29
CA ASP A 18 6.86 -13.01 -8.45
C ASP A 18 6.56 -14.40 -7.89
N ASN A 19 7.41 -15.39 -8.17
CA ASN A 19 7.28 -16.74 -7.60
C ASN A 19 7.51 -16.74 -6.09
N VAL A 20 8.48 -15.96 -5.59
CA VAL A 20 8.74 -15.85 -4.15
C VAL A 20 7.52 -15.29 -3.44
N VAL A 21 6.94 -14.19 -3.94
CA VAL A 21 5.74 -13.58 -3.35
C VAL A 21 4.55 -14.52 -3.42
N ALA A 22 4.34 -15.21 -4.57
CA ALA A 22 3.23 -16.15 -4.74
C ALA A 22 3.29 -17.34 -3.78
N THR A 23 4.50 -17.82 -3.45
CA THR A 23 4.69 -19.00 -2.59
C THR A 23 4.99 -18.66 -1.13
N ALA A 24 5.21 -17.40 -0.80
CA ALA A 24 5.58 -16.95 0.54
C ALA A 24 4.57 -17.40 1.61
N ARG A 25 3.26 -17.25 1.32
CA ARG A 25 2.18 -17.62 2.25
C ARG A 25 2.25 -19.10 2.66
N SER A 26 2.41 -20.02 1.72
CA SER A 26 2.49 -21.46 2.00
C SER A 26 3.73 -21.81 2.82
N ASN A 27 4.79 -21.03 2.68
CA ASN A 27 6.04 -21.18 3.44
C ASN A 27 6.06 -20.39 4.76
N LYS A 28 4.93 -19.80 5.19
CA LYS A 28 4.80 -18.99 6.39
C LYS A 28 5.80 -17.81 6.44
N ILE A 29 6.01 -17.19 5.26
CA ILE A 29 6.86 -16.02 5.08
C ILE A 29 5.97 -14.83 4.78
N ALA A 30 6.09 -13.76 5.58
CA ALA A 30 5.48 -12.47 5.28
C ALA A 30 6.39 -11.68 4.33
N VAL A 31 5.81 -11.03 3.33
CA VAL A 31 6.56 -10.20 2.38
C VAL A 31 5.99 -8.79 2.39
N LEU A 32 6.86 -7.80 2.63
CA LEU A 32 6.58 -6.38 2.52
C LEU A 32 7.46 -5.79 1.42
N LEU A 33 6.83 -5.19 0.41
CA LEU A 33 7.52 -4.52 -0.69
C LEU A 33 7.17 -3.04 -0.66
N GLY A 34 8.15 -2.19 -0.37
CA GLY A 34 8.03 -0.73 -0.43
C GLY A 34 8.41 -0.22 -1.81
N LEU A 35 7.61 0.69 -2.37
CA LEU A 35 7.90 1.36 -3.63
C LEU A 35 7.29 2.77 -3.62
N GLN A 36 7.82 3.66 -4.43
CA GLN A 36 7.31 5.02 -4.53
C GLN A 36 6.21 5.12 -5.59
N GLU A 37 6.45 4.59 -6.77
CA GLU A 37 5.53 4.68 -7.91
C GLU A 37 5.55 3.40 -8.76
N ILE A 38 4.40 3.02 -9.30
CA ILE A 38 4.26 1.82 -10.14
C ILE A 38 5.14 1.83 -11.41
N PRO A 39 5.35 2.97 -12.11
CA PRO A 39 6.25 3.00 -13.26
C PRO A 39 7.68 2.57 -12.94
N GLN A 40 8.18 2.85 -11.74
CA GLN A 40 9.51 2.37 -11.31
C GLN A 40 9.55 0.84 -11.29
N LEU A 41 8.52 0.21 -10.71
CA LEU A 41 8.43 -1.25 -10.70
C LEU A 41 8.43 -1.84 -12.11
N ARG A 42 7.67 -1.25 -13.03
CA ARG A 42 7.61 -1.68 -14.44
C ARG A 42 8.91 -1.48 -15.19
N GLN A 43 9.65 -0.45 -14.86
CA GLN A 43 10.96 -0.17 -15.46
C GLN A 43 11.99 -1.26 -15.13
N PHE A 44 12.05 -1.70 -13.87
CA PHE A 44 13.05 -2.65 -13.39
C PHE A 44 12.65 -4.11 -13.60
N TYR A 45 11.37 -4.43 -13.44
CA TYR A 45 10.87 -5.80 -13.51
C TYR A 45 10.08 -6.15 -14.77
N LYS A 46 9.99 -5.24 -15.75
CA LYS A 46 9.11 -5.29 -16.90
C LYS A 46 7.62 -5.29 -16.50
N LYS A 47 6.77 -4.93 -17.44
CA LYS A 47 5.34 -4.73 -17.20
C LYS A 47 4.66 -6.01 -16.69
N GLU A 48 4.96 -7.15 -17.31
CA GLU A 48 4.30 -8.43 -17.01
C GLU A 48 4.55 -8.87 -15.55
N VAL A 49 5.81 -8.79 -15.10
CA VAL A 49 6.18 -9.16 -13.73
C VAL A 49 5.61 -8.16 -12.72
N ALA A 50 5.68 -6.86 -13.02
CA ALA A 50 5.11 -5.83 -12.17
C ALA A 50 3.59 -5.97 -12.01
N ASP A 51 2.88 -6.26 -13.09
CA ASP A 51 1.43 -6.47 -13.07
C ASP A 51 1.08 -7.76 -12.29
N THR A 52 1.90 -8.82 -12.41
CA THR A 52 1.76 -10.06 -11.63
C THR A 52 1.94 -9.78 -10.13
N ILE A 53 3.02 -9.11 -9.73
CA ILE A 53 3.26 -8.74 -8.32
C ILE A 53 2.08 -7.93 -7.78
N SER A 54 1.62 -6.93 -8.53
CA SER A 54 0.49 -6.08 -8.13
C SER A 54 -0.82 -6.85 -7.97
N ALA A 55 -0.99 -7.96 -8.68
CA ALA A 55 -2.19 -8.81 -8.61
C ALA A 55 -2.17 -9.80 -7.44
N ILE A 56 -1.00 -10.26 -7.00
CA ILE A 56 -0.87 -11.29 -5.97
C ILE A 56 -0.73 -10.71 -4.54
N VAL A 57 -0.40 -9.41 -4.41
CA VAL A 57 -0.35 -8.77 -3.09
C VAL A 57 -1.77 -8.57 -2.55
N GLY A 58 -2.03 -9.11 -1.35
CA GLY A 58 -3.35 -9.03 -0.73
C GLY A 58 -3.59 -7.71 0.02
N ASN A 59 -2.54 -7.11 0.56
CA ASN A 59 -2.63 -5.87 1.33
C ASN A 59 -1.85 -4.77 0.62
N ILE A 60 -2.47 -3.61 0.46
CA ILE A 60 -1.86 -2.45 -0.17
C ILE A 60 -2.14 -1.24 0.68
N ILE A 61 -1.09 -0.51 1.04
CA ILE A 61 -1.18 0.73 1.81
C ILE A 61 -0.39 1.79 1.04
N SER A 62 -0.97 2.95 0.86
CA SER A 62 -0.34 4.07 0.17
C SER A 62 -0.56 5.38 0.90
N GLY A 63 0.47 6.21 0.92
CA GLY A 63 0.36 7.64 1.14
C GLY A 63 -0.03 8.38 -0.13
N SER A 64 0.33 9.67 -0.21
CA SER A 64 0.15 10.47 -1.42
C SER A 64 0.99 9.93 -2.57
N ALA A 65 0.38 9.73 -3.73
CA ALA A 65 1.04 9.42 -4.99
C ALA A 65 0.92 10.60 -5.97
N ARG A 66 1.87 10.76 -6.88
CA ARG A 66 1.90 11.86 -7.85
C ARG A 66 1.83 11.39 -9.28
N ASP A 67 2.35 10.19 -9.57
CA ASP A 67 2.32 9.64 -10.91
C ASP A 67 0.90 9.23 -11.31
N LYS A 68 0.50 9.63 -12.52
CA LYS A 68 -0.84 9.36 -13.04
C LYS A 68 -1.13 7.86 -13.14
N ASN A 69 -0.15 7.04 -13.55
CA ASN A 69 -0.38 5.61 -13.72
C ASN A 69 -0.58 4.93 -12.36
N THR A 70 0.14 5.38 -11.33
CA THR A 70 -0.04 4.93 -9.95
C THR A 70 -1.42 5.31 -9.42
N LEU A 71 -1.83 6.56 -9.62
CA LEU A 71 -3.15 7.05 -9.20
C LEU A 71 -4.28 6.32 -9.92
N ASP A 72 -4.21 6.14 -11.24
CA ASP A 72 -5.20 5.42 -12.03
C ASP A 72 -5.28 3.93 -11.64
N TRP A 73 -4.13 3.33 -11.31
CA TRP A 73 -4.07 1.95 -10.83
C TRP A 73 -4.76 1.80 -9.47
N MET A 74 -4.48 2.68 -8.53
CA MET A 74 -5.08 2.67 -7.20
C MET A 74 -6.58 2.92 -7.25
N GLU A 75 -7.03 3.92 -8.01
CA GLU A 75 -8.43 4.25 -8.18
C GLU A 75 -9.24 3.05 -8.71
N LYS A 76 -8.70 2.36 -9.72
CA LYS A 76 -9.30 1.14 -10.26
C LYS A 76 -9.32 -0.01 -9.27
N MET A 77 -8.27 -0.16 -8.48
CA MET A 77 -8.15 -1.21 -7.47
C MET A 77 -9.19 -1.03 -6.34
N PHE A 78 -9.42 0.21 -5.88
CA PHE A 78 -10.48 0.50 -4.90
C PHE A 78 -11.89 0.28 -5.46
N GLY A 79 -12.03 0.32 -6.78
CA GLY A 79 -13.31 0.08 -7.45
C GLY A 79 -14.30 1.23 -7.30
N LYS A 80 -15.56 0.94 -7.64
CA LYS A 80 -16.65 1.92 -7.64
C LYS A 80 -17.73 1.54 -6.67
N ILE A 81 -18.34 2.55 -6.08
CA ILE A 81 -19.49 2.42 -5.20
C ILE A 81 -20.66 3.28 -5.71
N LYS A 82 -21.88 2.88 -5.36
CA LYS A 82 -23.06 3.72 -5.60
C LYS A 82 -23.02 4.89 -4.63
N GLN A 83 -22.97 6.10 -5.18
CA GLN A 83 -23.11 7.33 -4.41
C GLN A 83 -24.48 7.93 -4.68
N LYS A 84 -25.17 8.34 -3.61
CA LYS A 84 -26.42 9.07 -3.70
C LYS A 84 -26.14 10.56 -3.61
N SER A 85 -26.48 11.29 -4.67
CA SER A 85 -26.44 12.75 -4.65
C SER A 85 -27.86 13.28 -4.46
N TYR A 86 -28.02 14.20 -3.53
CA TYR A 86 -29.28 14.87 -3.25
C TYR A 86 -29.23 16.25 -3.91
N SER A 87 -30.14 16.48 -4.85
CA SER A 87 -30.33 17.79 -5.46
C SER A 87 -31.64 18.37 -4.93
N GLN A 88 -31.56 19.52 -4.29
CA GLN A 88 -32.73 20.23 -3.80
C GLN A 88 -32.93 21.49 -4.64
N SER A 89 -34.06 21.59 -5.27
CA SER A 89 -34.47 22.77 -6.03
C SER A 89 -35.57 23.49 -5.25
N ILE A 90 -35.34 24.74 -4.92
CA ILE A 90 -36.29 25.58 -4.21
C ILE A 90 -36.85 26.57 -5.21
N SER A 91 -38.19 26.51 -5.43
CA SER A 91 -38.93 27.49 -6.21
C SER A 91 -39.92 28.24 -5.32
N GLN A 92 -40.44 29.36 -5.81
CA GLN A 92 -41.42 30.13 -5.06
C GLN A 92 -42.72 29.35 -4.75
N THR A 93 -42.96 28.25 -5.43
CA THR A 93 -44.15 27.42 -5.31
C THR A 93 -43.93 26.08 -4.60
N GLY A 94 -42.69 25.75 -4.21
CA GLY A 94 -42.39 24.52 -3.49
C GLY A 94 -40.93 24.08 -3.53
N THR A 95 -40.63 23.10 -2.71
CA THR A 95 -39.31 22.47 -2.65
C THR A 95 -39.41 21.08 -3.30
N SER A 96 -38.59 20.82 -4.30
CA SER A 96 -38.44 19.52 -4.93
C SER A 96 -37.08 18.92 -4.58
N THR A 97 -37.08 17.67 -4.09
CA THR A 97 -35.85 16.92 -3.80
C THR A 97 -35.74 15.77 -4.79
N SER A 98 -34.67 15.74 -5.56
CA SER A 98 -34.36 14.60 -6.42
C SER A 98 -33.15 13.83 -5.88
N ILE A 99 -33.25 12.50 -5.89
CA ILE A 99 -32.18 11.60 -5.48
C ILE A 99 -31.64 10.97 -6.76
N ASN A 100 -30.38 11.26 -7.07
CA ASN A 100 -29.70 10.64 -8.20
C ASN A 100 -28.67 9.64 -7.66
N GLU A 101 -28.74 8.40 -8.14
CA GLU A 101 -27.71 7.39 -7.89
C GLU A 101 -26.70 7.39 -9.03
N LYS A 102 -25.43 7.54 -8.69
CA LYS A 102 -24.30 7.50 -9.64
C LYS A 102 -23.26 6.51 -9.14
N MET A 103 -22.71 5.73 -10.06
CA MET A 103 -21.51 4.93 -9.77
C MET A 103 -20.30 5.85 -9.83
N ASP A 104 -19.60 5.99 -8.70
CA ASP A 104 -18.37 6.78 -8.63
C ASP A 104 -17.27 5.98 -7.94
N PHE A 105 -16.00 6.38 -8.16
CA PHE A 105 -14.89 5.70 -7.52
C PHE A 105 -14.97 5.84 -6.00
N MET A 106 -14.67 4.75 -5.29
CA MET A 106 -14.68 4.73 -3.83
C MET A 106 -13.68 5.74 -3.26
N ILE A 107 -12.47 5.76 -3.81
CA ILE A 107 -11.43 6.73 -3.49
C ILE A 107 -10.90 7.30 -4.83
N PRO A 108 -11.33 8.52 -5.21
CA PRO A 108 -10.89 9.15 -6.45
C PRO A 108 -9.39 9.48 -6.43
N ALA A 109 -8.75 9.43 -7.58
CA ALA A 109 -7.33 9.75 -7.78
C ALA A 109 -6.94 11.09 -7.16
N GLY A 110 -7.78 12.12 -7.32
CA GLY A 110 -7.54 13.44 -6.73
C GLY A 110 -7.49 13.44 -5.20
N LYS A 111 -8.27 12.57 -4.53
CA LYS A 111 -8.22 12.40 -3.08
C LYS A 111 -6.92 11.73 -2.63
N ILE A 112 -6.44 10.74 -3.38
CA ILE A 112 -5.17 10.06 -3.11
C ILE A 112 -4.00 11.05 -3.27
N ALA A 113 -3.99 11.81 -4.35
CA ALA A 113 -2.95 12.82 -4.60
C ALA A 113 -2.91 13.93 -3.55
N ALA A 114 -4.03 14.24 -2.91
CA ALA A 114 -4.17 15.29 -1.90
C ALA A 114 -3.88 14.82 -0.46
N LEU A 115 -3.51 13.55 -0.23
CA LEU A 115 -3.18 13.04 1.10
C LEU A 115 -2.00 13.81 1.69
N LYS A 116 -2.13 14.16 2.96
CA LYS A 116 -1.09 14.87 3.72
C LYS A 116 -0.14 13.88 4.39
N THR A 117 0.97 14.37 4.89
CA THR A 117 1.93 13.58 5.65
C THR A 117 1.25 12.82 6.79
N GLY A 118 1.47 11.52 6.83
CA GLY A 118 0.86 10.61 7.79
C GLY A 118 -0.54 10.13 7.42
N GLU A 119 -1.20 10.72 6.42
CA GLU A 119 -2.47 10.19 5.91
C GLU A 119 -2.21 9.04 4.93
N MET A 120 -3.06 8.03 4.99
CA MET A 120 -2.95 6.84 4.16
C MET A 120 -4.32 6.36 3.69
N VAL A 121 -4.29 5.65 2.58
CA VAL A 121 -5.39 4.84 2.07
C VAL A 121 -4.86 3.46 1.75
N GLY A 122 -5.72 2.47 1.75
CA GLY A 122 -5.28 1.12 1.46
C GLY A 122 -6.41 0.14 1.27
N MET A 123 -6.04 -1.07 0.98
CA MET A 123 -6.90 -2.22 0.87
C MET A 123 -6.30 -3.35 1.68
N ILE A 124 -7.09 -3.94 2.57
CA ILE A 124 -6.66 -5.05 3.42
C ILE A 124 -7.50 -6.27 3.07
N ALA A 125 -6.81 -7.37 2.74
CA ALA A 125 -7.46 -8.65 2.58
C ALA A 125 -7.88 -9.17 3.96
N GLN A 126 -9.16 -9.49 4.11
CA GLN A 126 -9.67 -10.13 5.32
C GLN A 126 -9.32 -11.62 5.29
N GLY A 127 -8.72 -12.13 6.38
CA GLY A 127 -8.47 -13.55 6.55
C GLY A 127 -9.73 -14.31 6.96
N GLU A 128 -9.71 -15.62 6.80
CA GLU A 128 -10.83 -16.56 7.04
C GLU A 128 -11.27 -16.73 8.50
N GLU A 129 -10.76 -15.95 9.45
CA GLU A 129 -10.97 -16.21 10.89
C GLU A 129 -12.36 -15.86 11.43
N ASN A 130 -13.20 -15.18 10.66
CA ASN A 130 -14.56 -14.92 11.05
C ASN A 130 -15.52 -15.53 10.02
N ASN A 131 -16.23 -16.55 10.43
CA ASN A 131 -17.25 -17.38 9.78
C ASN A 131 -18.44 -16.59 9.21
N THR A 132 -18.21 -15.49 8.52
CA THR A 132 -19.20 -14.71 7.79
C THR A 132 -18.86 -14.77 6.30
N GLU A 133 -19.80 -15.30 5.53
CA GLU A 133 -19.73 -15.64 4.09
C GLU A 133 -19.49 -14.47 3.11
N GLU A 134 -18.96 -13.36 3.54
CA GLU A 134 -18.63 -12.25 2.67
C GLU A 134 -17.14 -11.88 2.79
N TYR A 135 -16.35 -12.33 1.82
CA TYR A 135 -15.01 -11.79 1.54
C TYR A 135 -15.12 -10.30 1.18
N LYS A 136 -15.12 -9.43 2.18
CA LYS A 136 -15.06 -7.98 1.96
C LYS A 136 -13.61 -7.56 2.04
N THR A 137 -13.02 -7.30 0.89
CA THR A 137 -11.83 -6.46 0.81
C THR A 137 -12.23 -5.09 1.39
N SER A 138 -11.71 -4.75 2.55
CA SER A 138 -12.05 -3.48 3.19
C SER A 138 -11.07 -2.43 2.74
N ALA A 139 -11.55 -1.43 2.01
CA ALA A 139 -10.80 -0.20 1.82
C ALA A 139 -10.66 0.52 3.16
N ILE A 140 -9.44 0.93 3.46
CA ILE A 140 -9.13 1.68 4.68
C ILE A 140 -8.64 3.07 4.33
N SER A 141 -8.95 4.03 5.18
CA SER A 141 -8.27 5.33 5.20
C SER A 141 -7.99 5.70 6.65
N GLY A 142 -6.87 6.33 6.89
CA GLY A 142 -6.47 6.67 8.24
C GLY A 142 -5.33 7.67 8.28
N LYS A 143 -4.96 8.02 9.51
CA LYS A 143 -3.80 8.84 9.79
C LYS A 143 -2.91 8.11 10.78
N ILE A 144 -1.63 7.99 10.44
CA ILE A 144 -0.61 7.41 11.33
C ILE A 144 -0.22 8.48 12.33
N HIS A 145 -0.35 8.17 13.61
CA HIS A 145 0.16 8.97 14.71
C HIS A 145 1.42 8.30 15.24
N LEU A 146 2.57 8.94 15.03
CA LEU A 146 3.85 8.48 15.55
C LEU A 146 4.12 9.16 16.91
N ASP A 147 4.41 8.36 17.91
CA ASP A 147 4.96 8.88 19.18
C ASP A 147 6.46 9.12 19.01
N MET A 148 6.80 10.35 18.60
CA MET A 148 8.20 10.76 18.37
C MET A 148 9.04 10.67 19.64
N SER A 149 8.43 10.75 20.83
CA SER A 149 9.15 10.65 22.09
C SER A 149 9.55 9.22 22.42
N ALA A 150 8.67 8.26 22.09
CA ALA A 150 8.97 6.84 22.21
C ALA A 150 10.05 6.41 21.21
N ILE A 151 9.93 6.84 19.95
CA ILE A 151 10.93 6.56 18.91
C ILE A 151 12.31 7.06 19.32
N LYS A 152 12.39 8.32 19.80
CA LYS A 152 13.67 8.89 20.23
C LYS A 152 14.29 8.13 21.40
N LYS A 153 13.48 7.66 22.35
CA LYS A 153 13.97 6.81 23.47
C LYS A 153 14.52 5.47 22.96
N GLU A 154 13.88 4.90 21.94
CA GLU A 154 14.38 3.66 21.32
C GLU A 154 15.71 3.90 20.60
N GLU A 155 15.82 4.99 19.83
CA GLU A 155 17.06 5.40 19.17
C GLU A 155 18.21 5.63 20.16
N ASP A 156 17.95 6.32 21.27
CA ASP A 156 18.94 6.58 22.31
C ASP A 156 19.41 5.29 23.01
N ASN A 157 18.59 4.24 23.02
CA ASN A 157 18.90 2.92 23.57
C ASN A 157 19.51 1.96 22.53
N TYR A 158 19.73 2.40 21.31
CA TYR A 158 20.31 1.56 20.25
C TYR A 158 21.72 1.11 20.67
N VAL A 159 21.86 -0.17 20.95
CA VAL A 159 23.17 -0.76 21.20
C VAL A 159 23.90 -0.81 19.85
N LYS A 160 25.02 -0.07 19.76
CA LYS A 160 25.87 -0.13 18.57
C LYS A 160 26.24 -1.59 18.31
N MET A 161 25.83 -2.11 17.16
CA MET A 161 26.15 -3.48 16.80
C MET A 161 27.69 -3.65 16.81
N PRO A 162 28.23 -4.61 17.52
CA PRO A 162 29.66 -4.87 17.46
C PRO A 162 30.02 -5.26 16.04
N ASP A 163 31.18 -4.79 15.55
CA ASP A 163 31.71 -5.14 14.23
C ASP A 163 31.86 -6.66 14.14
N TYR A 164 30.93 -7.32 13.48
CA TYR A 164 30.78 -8.77 13.56
C TYR A 164 31.79 -9.55 12.75
N TYR A 165 32.42 -9.00 11.75
CA TYR A 165 33.45 -9.69 10.97
C TYR A 165 34.44 -8.69 10.39
N SER A 166 35.65 -8.66 10.93
CA SER A 166 36.81 -8.23 10.16
C SER A 166 37.25 -9.42 9.30
N PHE A 167 37.01 -9.36 7.99
CA PHE A 167 37.57 -10.32 7.03
C PHE A 167 39.06 -10.07 6.79
N LEU A 168 39.63 -9.10 7.49
CA LEU A 168 41.06 -8.81 7.45
C LEU A 168 41.76 -9.70 8.45
N ASP A 169 42.87 -10.29 8.03
CA ASP A 169 43.80 -10.94 8.96
C ASP A 169 44.38 -9.91 9.95
N LYS A 170 45.04 -10.39 10.99
CA LYS A 170 45.70 -9.51 11.98
C LYS A 170 46.74 -8.55 11.37
N LYS A 171 47.06 -8.69 10.09
CA LYS A 171 48.00 -7.83 9.33
C LYS A 171 47.26 -6.90 8.37
N GLY A 172 45.92 -6.89 8.36
CA GLY A 172 45.12 -6.00 7.53
C GLY A 172 44.99 -6.42 6.06
N ASN A 173 45.34 -7.65 5.72
CA ASN A 173 45.19 -8.20 4.37
C ASN A 173 43.84 -8.89 4.21
N ASN A 174 43.21 -8.72 3.00
CA ASN A 174 42.00 -9.46 2.62
C ASN A 174 42.28 -10.93 2.40
#